data_831d5a8761c97cf584ef4b8aa3eb140b
#
_entry.id   831d5a8761c97cf584ef4b8aa3eb140b
#
_cell.length_a   1.000
_cell.length_b   1.000
_cell.length_c   1.000
_cell.angle_alpha   90.00
_cell.angle_beta   90.00
_cell.angle_gamma   90.00
#
_symmetry.space_group_name_H-M   'P 1'
#
loop_
_entity.id
_entity.type
_entity.pdbx_description
1 polymer ?
#
loop_
_entity_poly.entity_id
_entity_poly.type
_entity_poly.pdbx_seq_one_letter_code
_entity_poly.pdbx_strand_id
1 'polypeptide(L)'
;MIRCSMDLSKITPLNRLQIERLVRLAGRYSSRVLYEHKNRQINGKSMLGLLSMGVTGMDEVILTVEGEDEEAAANALRQVLEEGVAPPKDMSDADKLVQYIKEKYQEILKENITGIYLHGSLAANCFHWEKSDIDLLVVVNEEPSVEKKIALVETLYALEKDAPPAGFEMSVVLAADCKAPQPPMPYVLHYSKMWTAEYEKDPRGYCERMHGTDPDLTTHILSLHAYGETVLGPGVNRVFGSIKKEDAMEAIRADLSDAAESLDKNPVYVVLTLCRALAYFREGLVLTKKSGGEWAIKNLHHRYQGVIQAALNAYNESREMYFDRERAEDLCYDAMEEISAE
;
A
#
# COMPACT_ATOMS: atom_id res chain seq x y z
N MET A 1 -31.29 -14.31 -16.88
CA MET A 1 -30.97 -15.22 -15.75
C MET A 1 -30.04 -16.32 -16.26
N ILE A 2 -28.86 -16.41 -15.76
CA ILE A 2 -27.84 -17.43 -16.08
C ILE A 2 -27.82 -18.44 -14.94
N ARG A 3 -27.88 -19.74 -15.28
CA ARG A 3 -27.82 -20.84 -14.32
C ARG A 3 -26.82 -21.89 -14.82
N CYS A 4 -25.77 -22.17 -14.04
CA CYS A 4 -24.76 -23.15 -14.41
C CYS A 4 -24.30 -23.99 -13.21
N SER A 5 -24.02 -25.28 -13.47
CA SER A 5 -23.37 -26.17 -12.51
C SER A 5 -21.88 -25.83 -12.44
N MET A 6 -21.31 -25.90 -11.24
CA MET A 6 -19.94 -25.53 -10.93
C MET A 6 -19.13 -26.72 -10.45
N ASP A 7 -17.96 -26.94 -11.01
CA ASP A 7 -16.99 -27.89 -10.50
C ASP A 7 -16.10 -27.23 -9.44
N LEU A 8 -16.31 -27.63 -8.20
CA LEU A 8 -15.55 -27.10 -7.05
C LEU A 8 -14.39 -28.01 -6.61
N SER A 9 -14.05 -29.02 -7.40
CA SER A 9 -13.01 -30.00 -7.02
C SER A 9 -11.64 -29.38 -6.80
N LYS A 10 -11.36 -28.24 -7.45
CA LYS A 10 -10.07 -27.52 -7.36
C LYS A 10 -9.97 -26.56 -6.18
N ILE A 11 -11.08 -26.19 -5.56
CA ILE A 11 -11.12 -25.16 -4.51
C ILE A 11 -11.75 -25.62 -3.20
N THR A 12 -11.95 -26.91 -3.04
CA THR A 12 -12.54 -27.45 -1.82
C THR A 12 -11.53 -28.07 -0.87
N PRO A 13 -11.80 -27.98 0.44
CA PRO A 13 -12.92 -27.25 1.06
C PRO A 13 -12.80 -25.72 0.91
N LEU A 14 -13.92 -25.05 0.65
CA LEU A 14 -13.98 -23.58 0.63
C LEU A 14 -13.53 -23.03 1.98
N ASN A 15 -12.36 -22.44 2.03
CA ASN A 15 -11.88 -21.78 3.24
C ASN A 15 -12.47 -20.36 3.37
N ARG A 16 -12.31 -19.75 4.56
CA ARG A 16 -12.82 -18.42 4.87
C ARG A 16 -12.37 -17.36 3.85
N LEU A 17 -11.12 -17.42 3.41
CA LEU A 17 -10.54 -16.46 2.47
C LEU A 17 -11.17 -16.55 1.08
N GLN A 18 -11.40 -17.78 0.59
CA GLN A 18 -12.09 -18.02 -0.68
C GLN A 18 -13.54 -17.53 -0.65
N ILE A 19 -14.24 -17.76 0.46
CA ILE A 19 -15.61 -17.28 0.68
C ILE A 19 -15.66 -15.75 0.70
N GLU A 20 -14.77 -15.10 1.42
CA GLU A 20 -14.68 -13.65 1.46
C GLU A 20 -14.48 -13.04 0.07
N ARG A 21 -13.63 -13.66 -0.74
CA ARG A 21 -13.38 -13.29 -2.11
C ARG A 21 -14.62 -13.41 -2.99
N LEU A 22 -15.31 -14.53 -2.92
CA LEU A 22 -16.57 -14.74 -3.68
C LEU A 22 -17.61 -13.69 -3.32
N VAL A 23 -17.78 -13.38 -2.03
CA VAL A 23 -18.69 -12.34 -1.55
C VAL A 23 -18.30 -10.96 -2.08
N ARG A 24 -17.02 -10.62 -1.99
CA ARG A 24 -16.50 -9.32 -2.46
C ARG A 24 -16.66 -9.20 -3.99
N LEU A 25 -16.36 -10.26 -4.74
CA LEU A 25 -16.55 -10.29 -6.19
C LEU A 25 -18.03 -10.15 -6.56
N ALA A 26 -18.91 -10.95 -5.94
CA ALA A 26 -20.35 -10.85 -6.15
C ALA A 26 -20.89 -9.45 -5.82
N GLY A 27 -20.34 -8.79 -4.80
CA GLY A 27 -20.71 -7.44 -4.38
C GLY A 27 -20.38 -6.34 -5.40
N ARG A 28 -19.49 -6.60 -6.36
CA ARG A 28 -19.14 -5.63 -7.43
C ARG A 28 -20.20 -5.52 -8.53
N TYR A 29 -21.10 -6.49 -8.62
CA TYR A 29 -22.13 -6.56 -9.64
C TYR A 29 -23.49 -6.18 -9.06
N SER A 30 -24.35 -5.56 -9.89
CA SER A 30 -25.72 -5.22 -9.52
C SER A 30 -26.61 -6.46 -9.47
N SER A 31 -26.32 -7.46 -10.29
CA SER A 31 -27.07 -8.71 -10.41
C SER A 31 -27.20 -9.46 -9.08
N ARG A 32 -28.33 -10.11 -8.92
CA ARG A 32 -28.59 -11.05 -7.83
C ARG A 32 -27.76 -12.31 -8.06
N VAL A 33 -26.99 -12.74 -7.07
CA VAL A 33 -26.15 -13.93 -7.10
C VAL A 33 -26.65 -14.94 -6.06
N LEU A 34 -26.95 -16.16 -6.49
CA LEU A 34 -27.37 -17.25 -5.64
C LEU A 34 -26.53 -18.49 -5.90
N TYR A 35 -26.16 -19.18 -4.83
CA TYR A 35 -25.60 -20.53 -4.88
C TYR A 35 -26.62 -21.52 -4.35
N GLU A 36 -26.81 -22.64 -5.07
CA GLU A 36 -27.67 -23.72 -4.66
C GLU A 36 -26.83 -24.97 -4.37
N HIS A 37 -26.94 -25.48 -3.16
CA HIS A 37 -26.26 -26.68 -2.67
C HIS A 37 -27.19 -27.50 -1.80
N LYS A 38 -27.35 -28.79 -2.11
CA LYS A 38 -28.23 -29.73 -1.36
C LYS A 38 -29.64 -29.15 -1.11
N ASN A 39 -30.25 -28.60 -2.15
CA ASN A 39 -31.58 -27.96 -2.13
C ASN A 39 -31.70 -26.70 -1.23
N ARG A 40 -30.60 -26.10 -0.86
CA ARG A 40 -30.56 -24.79 -0.13
C ARG A 40 -30.05 -23.72 -1.06
N GLN A 41 -30.80 -22.62 -1.17
CA GLN A 41 -30.36 -21.44 -1.88
C GLN A 41 -29.68 -20.45 -0.92
N ILE A 42 -28.53 -19.97 -1.29
CA ILE A 42 -27.69 -19.11 -0.48
C ILE A 42 -27.38 -17.85 -1.26
N ASN A 43 -27.55 -16.70 -0.63
CA ASN A 43 -27.17 -15.42 -1.22
C ASN A 43 -25.65 -15.34 -1.36
N GLY A 44 -25.16 -15.24 -2.61
CA GLY A 44 -23.74 -15.17 -2.94
C GLY A 44 -23.03 -13.90 -2.45
N LYS A 45 -23.79 -12.90 -2.02
CA LYS A 45 -23.28 -11.67 -1.38
C LYS A 45 -23.26 -11.75 0.15
N SER A 46 -23.61 -12.91 0.73
CA SER A 46 -23.65 -13.12 2.18
C SER A 46 -22.51 -14.00 2.67
N MET A 47 -21.59 -13.42 3.43
CA MET A 47 -20.47 -14.13 4.06
C MET A 47 -20.95 -15.28 4.96
N LEU A 48 -21.90 -15.02 5.85
CA LEU A 48 -22.47 -16.04 6.73
C LEU A 48 -23.22 -17.14 5.96
N GLY A 49 -23.90 -16.75 4.87
CA GLY A 49 -24.57 -17.69 3.99
C GLY A 49 -23.58 -18.69 3.39
N LEU A 50 -22.51 -18.21 2.77
CA LEU A 50 -21.51 -19.07 2.14
C LEU A 50 -20.71 -19.90 3.15
N LEU A 51 -20.38 -19.36 4.33
CA LEU A 51 -19.76 -20.12 5.43
C LEU A 51 -20.65 -21.30 5.86
N SER A 52 -21.98 -21.13 5.86
CA SER A 52 -22.94 -22.17 6.25
C SER A 52 -23.14 -23.25 5.18
N MET A 53 -22.54 -23.09 4.01
CA MET A 53 -22.74 -23.99 2.86
C MET A 53 -22.10 -25.37 3.07
N GLY A 54 -20.94 -25.41 3.77
CA GLY A 54 -20.27 -26.66 4.12
C GLY A 54 -19.91 -27.53 2.90
N VAL A 55 -19.45 -26.91 1.79
CA VAL A 55 -19.18 -27.60 0.53
C VAL A 55 -17.93 -28.45 0.63
N THR A 56 -18.02 -29.69 0.13
CA THR A 56 -16.89 -30.59 -0.07
C THR A 56 -16.60 -30.77 -1.56
N GLY A 57 -15.40 -31.23 -1.93
CA GLY A 57 -14.96 -31.37 -3.33
C GLY A 57 -15.78 -32.29 -4.23
N MET A 58 -16.72 -33.03 -3.65
CA MET A 58 -17.63 -33.93 -4.40
C MET A 58 -19.07 -33.38 -4.49
N ASP A 59 -19.31 -32.20 -3.93
CA ASP A 59 -20.63 -31.60 -3.93
C ASP A 59 -20.89 -30.81 -5.24
N GLU A 60 -22.05 -30.98 -5.83
CA GLU A 60 -22.53 -30.14 -6.92
C GLU A 60 -23.10 -28.84 -6.37
N VAL A 61 -22.61 -27.72 -6.91
CA VAL A 61 -23.10 -26.37 -6.61
C VAL A 61 -23.59 -25.72 -7.89
N ILE A 62 -24.77 -25.14 -7.84
CA ILE A 62 -25.35 -24.41 -8.97
C ILE A 62 -25.27 -22.91 -8.68
N LEU A 63 -24.62 -22.19 -9.57
CA LEU A 63 -24.59 -20.72 -9.58
C LEU A 63 -25.77 -20.21 -10.41
N THR A 64 -26.53 -19.29 -9.83
CA THR A 64 -27.60 -18.55 -10.52
C THR A 64 -27.30 -17.04 -10.40
N VAL A 65 -27.25 -16.36 -11.54
CA VAL A 65 -27.06 -14.91 -11.62
C VAL A 65 -28.19 -14.28 -12.42
N GLU A 66 -28.78 -13.21 -11.91
CA GLU A 66 -29.93 -12.53 -12.52
C GLU A 66 -29.82 -11.01 -12.36
N GLY A 67 -29.80 -10.26 -13.48
CA GLY A 67 -29.71 -8.81 -13.51
C GLY A 67 -29.09 -8.27 -14.80
N GLU A 68 -28.85 -6.97 -14.86
CA GLU A 68 -28.35 -6.30 -16.07
C GLU A 68 -26.90 -6.70 -16.41
N ASP A 69 -26.07 -7.00 -15.41
CA ASP A 69 -24.67 -7.38 -15.54
C ASP A 69 -24.43 -8.90 -15.32
N GLU A 70 -25.49 -9.72 -15.49
CA GLU A 70 -25.49 -11.16 -15.16
C GLU A 70 -24.42 -11.96 -15.92
N GLU A 71 -24.12 -11.59 -17.18
CA GLU A 71 -23.14 -12.29 -18.00
C GLU A 71 -21.72 -12.05 -17.50
N ALA A 72 -21.39 -10.80 -17.21
CA ALA A 72 -20.09 -10.41 -16.64
C ALA A 72 -19.89 -11.00 -15.25
N ALA A 73 -20.92 -10.94 -14.41
CA ALA A 73 -20.91 -11.49 -13.05
C ALA A 73 -20.76 -13.03 -13.06
N ALA A 74 -21.53 -13.74 -13.90
CA ALA A 74 -21.46 -15.18 -13.99
C ALA A 74 -20.09 -15.66 -14.48
N ASN A 75 -19.52 -15.01 -15.52
CA ASN A 75 -18.19 -15.35 -16.04
C ASN A 75 -17.09 -15.13 -14.99
N ALA A 76 -17.09 -14.00 -14.31
CA ALA A 76 -16.10 -13.70 -13.28
C ALA A 76 -16.18 -14.67 -12.09
N LEU A 77 -17.39 -15.01 -11.63
CA LEU A 77 -17.61 -15.96 -10.53
C LEU A 77 -17.23 -17.39 -10.93
N ARG A 78 -17.56 -17.81 -12.17
CA ARG A 78 -17.13 -19.11 -12.71
C ARG A 78 -15.62 -19.22 -12.77
N GLN A 79 -14.95 -18.23 -13.30
CA GLN A 79 -13.49 -18.20 -13.39
C GLN A 79 -12.84 -18.44 -12.02
N VAL A 80 -13.31 -17.75 -10.98
CA VAL A 80 -12.83 -17.95 -9.61
C VAL A 80 -13.10 -19.36 -9.07
N LEU A 81 -14.25 -19.96 -9.41
CA LEU A 81 -14.66 -21.25 -8.90
C LEU A 81 -14.02 -22.42 -9.67
N GLU A 82 -13.88 -22.32 -10.99
CA GLU A 82 -13.38 -23.41 -11.84
C GLU A 82 -11.86 -23.42 -12.00
N GLU A 83 -11.21 -22.26 -12.08
CA GLU A 83 -9.77 -22.17 -12.33
C GLU A 83 -8.91 -22.27 -11.08
N GLY A 84 -9.54 -22.21 -9.89
CA GLY A 84 -8.79 -22.17 -8.63
C GLY A 84 -7.81 -21.00 -8.62
N VAL A 85 -8.23 -19.87 -9.21
CA VAL A 85 -7.39 -18.67 -9.29
C VAL A 85 -6.83 -18.39 -7.91
N ALA A 86 -5.53 -18.26 -7.81
CA ALA A 86 -4.87 -17.83 -6.59
C ALA A 86 -5.66 -16.64 -6.00
N PRO A 87 -5.94 -16.62 -4.70
CA PRO A 87 -6.63 -15.49 -4.09
C PRO A 87 -5.98 -14.19 -4.57
N PRO A 88 -6.73 -13.09 -4.82
CA PRO A 88 -6.06 -11.83 -5.06
C PRO A 88 -5.09 -11.62 -3.92
N LYS A 89 -3.85 -11.33 -4.26
CA LYS A 89 -2.81 -11.05 -3.28
C LYS A 89 -3.30 -9.88 -2.43
N ASP A 90 -3.14 -10.00 -1.14
CA ASP A 90 -3.59 -9.01 -0.15
C ASP A 90 -2.49 -8.73 0.90
N MET A 91 -2.84 -8.10 2.01
CA MET A 91 -1.91 -7.85 3.11
C MET A 91 -1.22 -9.14 3.59
N SER A 92 -1.93 -10.27 3.64
CA SER A 92 -1.36 -11.56 4.07
C SER A 92 -0.27 -12.06 3.10
N ASP A 93 -0.36 -11.75 1.81
CA ASP A 93 0.69 -12.07 0.85
C ASP A 93 1.87 -11.11 0.95
N ALA A 94 1.59 -9.81 1.19
CA ALA A 94 2.62 -8.83 1.50
C ALA A 94 3.40 -9.22 2.78
N ASP A 95 2.71 -9.68 3.82
CA ASP A 95 3.34 -10.16 5.06
C ASP A 95 4.30 -11.35 4.82
N LYS A 96 3.93 -12.28 3.92
CA LYS A 96 4.81 -13.40 3.53
C LYS A 96 6.09 -12.91 2.83
N LEU A 97 5.95 -11.93 1.93
CA LEU A 97 7.11 -11.32 1.28
C LEU A 97 8.03 -10.63 2.31
N VAL A 98 7.44 -9.88 3.24
CA VAL A 98 8.18 -9.21 4.32
C VAL A 98 8.92 -10.22 5.20
N GLN A 99 8.30 -11.35 5.57
CA GLN A 99 8.97 -12.40 6.34
C GLN A 99 10.14 -13.05 5.56
N TYR A 100 9.96 -13.30 4.26
CA TYR A 100 11.05 -13.79 3.41
C TYR A 100 12.20 -12.78 3.33
N ILE A 101 11.90 -11.49 3.10
CA ILE A 101 12.90 -10.42 3.08
C ILE A 101 13.65 -10.35 4.40
N LYS A 102 12.94 -10.42 5.53
CA LYS A 102 13.54 -10.45 6.86
C LYS A 102 14.57 -11.56 7.00
N GLU A 103 14.21 -12.79 6.64
CA GLU A 103 15.11 -13.95 6.73
C GLU A 103 16.36 -13.74 5.86
N LYS A 104 16.18 -13.31 4.61
CA LYS A 104 17.30 -13.07 3.68
C LYS A 104 18.20 -11.91 4.14
N TYR A 105 17.63 -10.84 4.62
CA TYR A 105 18.43 -9.72 5.11
C TYR A 105 19.22 -10.04 6.39
N GLN A 106 18.67 -10.90 7.25
CA GLN A 106 19.43 -11.44 8.39
C GLN A 106 20.61 -12.31 7.95
N GLU A 107 20.42 -13.17 6.91
CA GLU A 107 21.50 -13.99 6.34
C GLU A 107 22.61 -13.13 5.72
N ILE A 108 22.25 -12.05 4.99
CA ILE A 108 23.19 -11.16 4.28
C ILE A 108 23.94 -10.26 5.27
N LEU A 109 23.22 -9.59 6.15
CA LEU A 109 23.78 -8.55 7.02
C LEU A 109 24.37 -9.10 8.32
N LYS A 110 23.84 -10.23 8.81
CA LYS A 110 24.27 -10.88 10.07
C LYS A 110 24.26 -9.89 11.25
N GLU A 111 25.37 -9.76 11.94
CA GLU A 111 25.51 -8.87 13.11
C GLU A 111 25.46 -7.37 12.77
N ASN A 112 25.52 -7.03 11.48
CA ASN A 112 25.46 -5.63 11.05
C ASN A 112 24.02 -5.08 11.03
N ILE A 113 22.98 -5.93 11.08
CA ILE A 113 21.59 -5.48 11.08
C ILE A 113 21.16 -5.07 12.49
N THR A 114 20.69 -3.84 12.65
CA THR A 114 20.02 -3.35 13.85
C THR A 114 18.52 -3.70 13.82
N GLY A 115 17.87 -3.51 12.68
CA GLY A 115 16.46 -3.80 12.55
C GLY A 115 15.90 -3.58 11.14
N ILE A 116 14.67 -4.06 10.96
CA ILE A 116 13.83 -3.85 9.77
C ILE A 116 12.48 -3.32 10.25
N TYR A 117 12.01 -2.26 9.62
CA TYR A 117 10.81 -1.56 10.00
C TYR A 117 9.92 -1.35 8.78
N LEU A 118 8.64 -1.64 8.91
CA LEU A 118 7.61 -1.31 7.94
C LEU A 118 7.01 0.04 8.26
N HIS A 119 6.80 0.84 7.23
CA HIS A 119 6.00 2.06 7.28
C HIS A 119 4.96 2.08 6.15
N GLY A 120 4.48 3.23 5.75
CA GLY A 120 3.55 3.36 4.64
C GLY A 120 2.20 2.66 4.83
N SER A 121 1.60 2.24 3.75
CA SER A 121 0.23 1.74 3.72
C SER A 121 0.05 0.37 4.38
N LEU A 122 1.07 -0.49 4.31
CA LEU A 122 1.01 -1.84 4.90
C LEU A 122 0.98 -1.75 6.42
N ALA A 123 1.90 -1.01 7.02
CA ALA A 123 1.95 -0.77 8.46
C ALA A 123 0.71 -0.03 8.98
N ALA A 124 0.13 0.87 8.18
CA ALA A 124 -1.07 1.63 8.54
C ALA A 124 -2.40 0.89 8.31
N ASN A 125 -2.39 -0.40 7.98
CA ASN A 125 -3.58 -1.23 7.69
C ASN A 125 -4.50 -0.65 6.60
N CYS A 126 -3.93 0.06 5.62
CA CYS A 126 -4.64 0.61 4.47
C CYS A 126 -4.01 0.19 3.12
N PHE A 127 -3.32 -0.93 3.11
CA PHE A 127 -2.67 -1.50 1.95
C PHE A 127 -3.66 -1.98 0.89
N HIS A 128 -3.37 -1.65 -0.37
CA HIS A 128 -4.11 -2.13 -1.53
C HIS A 128 -3.14 -2.76 -2.52
N TRP A 129 -3.22 -4.07 -2.71
CA TRP A 129 -2.29 -4.80 -3.56
C TRP A 129 -2.02 -4.14 -4.93
N GLU A 130 -3.06 -3.67 -5.61
CA GLU A 130 -2.96 -3.12 -6.97
C GLU A 130 -2.31 -1.73 -7.07
N LYS A 131 -2.05 -1.06 -5.91
CA LYS A 131 -1.63 0.34 -5.89
C LYS A 131 -0.49 0.65 -4.94
N SER A 132 -0.42 -0.11 -3.84
CA SER A 132 0.53 0.13 -2.78
C SER A 132 1.82 -0.61 -3.06
N ASP A 133 2.90 0.00 -2.71
CA ASP A 133 4.22 -0.59 -2.53
C ASP A 133 4.37 -1.18 -1.12
N ILE A 134 5.46 -1.89 -0.91
CA ILE A 134 5.88 -2.36 0.41
C ILE A 134 7.07 -1.52 0.84
N ASP A 135 6.84 -0.69 1.87
CA ASP A 135 7.77 0.31 2.35
C ASP A 135 8.63 -0.23 3.50
N LEU A 136 9.95 -0.32 3.30
CA LEU A 136 10.90 -0.90 4.23
C LEU A 136 12.01 0.09 4.61
N LEU A 137 12.24 0.28 5.90
CA LEU A 137 13.43 0.95 6.40
C LEU A 137 14.33 -0.07 7.11
N VAL A 138 15.53 -0.26 6.57
CA VAL A 138 16.54 -1.21 7.09
C VAL A 138 17.61 -0.42 7.82
N VAL A 139 17.79 -0.72 9.10
CA VAL A 139 18.77 -0.05 9.96
C VAL A 139 19.96 -0.95 10.16
N VAL A 140 21.15 -0.42 9.88
CA VAL A 140 22.43 -1.11 10.01
C VAL A 140 23.40 -0.35 10.92
N ASN A 141 24.35 -1.07 11.53
CA ASN A 141 25.36 -0.45 12.39
C ASN A 141 26.43 0.30 11.58
N GLU A 142 26.85 -0.29 10.46
CA GLU A 142 27.86 0.24 9.56
C GLU A 142 27.41 0.09 8.11
N GLU A 143 27.95 0.90 7.20
CA GLU A 143 27.64 0.81 5.78
C GLU A 143 28.01 -0.60 5.24
N PRO A 144 27.06 -1.31 4.60
CA PRO A 144 27.33 -2.61 4.01
C PRO A 144 28.29 -2.52 2.82
N SER A 145 29.10 -3.55 2.60
CA SER A 145 29.92 -3.64 1.37
C SER A 145 29.01 -3.64 0.12
N VAL A 146 29.59 -3.28 -1.02
CA VAL A 146 28.86 -3.26 -2.30
C VAL A 146 28.24 -4.60 -2.62
N GLU A 147 28.93 -5.71 -2.34
CA GLU A 147 28.42 -7.07 -2.54
C GLU A 147 27.17 -7.35 -1.68
N LYS A 148 27.17 -6.87 -0.44
CA LYS A 148 25.98 -6.97 0.42
C LYS A 148 24.83 -6.08 -0.07
N LYS A 149 25.12 -4.84 -0.50
CA LYS A 149 24.12 -3.95 -1.11
C LYS A 149 23.48 -4.60 -2.34
N ILE A 150 24.27 -5.20 -3.23
CA ILE A 150 23.78 -5.97 -4.38
C ILE A 150 22.86 -7.10 -3.89
N ALA A 151 23.29 -7.91 -2.93
CA ALA A 151 22.48 -9.01 -2.43
C ALA A 151 21.15 -8.58 -1.80
N LEU A 152 21.10 -7.41 -1.14
CA LEU A 152 19.85 -6.82 -0.63
C LEU A 152 18.91 -6.47 -1.78
N VAL A 153 19.39 -5.77 -2.81
CA VAL A 153 18.58 -5.39 -3.97
C VAL A 153 18.14 -6.62 -4.76
N GLU A 154 19.04 -7.59 -4.99
CA GLU A 154 18.70 -8.85 -5.68
C GLU A 154 17.58 -9.63 -4.96
N THR A 155 17.51 -9.55 -3.63
CA THR A 155 16.44 -10.17 -2.87
C THR A 155 15.09 -9.57 -3.25
N LEU A 156 14.97 -8.25 -3.36
CA LEU A 156 13.74 -7.57 -3.78
C LEU A 156 13.44 -7.80 -5.26
N TYR A 157 14.47 -7.70 -6.10
CA TYR A 157 14.36 -7.91 -7.54
C TYR A 157 13.85 -9.32 -7.90
N ALA A 158 14.34 -10.35 -7.20
CA ALA A 158 13.87 -11.71 -7.38
C ALA A 158 12.38 -11.90 -7.00
N LEU A 159 11.87 -11.08 -6.09
CA LEU A 159 10.49 -11.11 -5.65
C LEU A 159 9.54 -10.24 -6.50
N GLU A 160 10.03 -9.46 -7.47
CA GLU A 160 9.19 -8.51 -8.25
C GLU A 160 7.98 -9.17 -8.91
N LYS A 161 8.10 -10.42 -9.36
CA LYS A 161 6.99 -11.17 -9.97
C LYS A 161 5.87 -11.51 -8.97
N ASP A 162 6.24 -11.59 -7.70
CA ASP A 162 5.35 -11.91 -6.59
C ASP A 162 4.94 -10.68 -5.80
N ALA A 163 5.58 -9.56 -6.03
CA ALA A 163 5.33 -8.26 -5.40
C ALA A 163 4.04 -7.59 -5.93
N PRO A 164 3.51 -6.59 -5.20
CA PRO A 164 2.50 -5.69 -5.72
C PRO A 164 2.99 -4.97 -6.99
N PRO A 165 2.09 -4.53 -7.88
CA PRO A 165 2.48 -3.80 -9.09
C PRO A 165 3.34 -2.55 -8.84
N ALA A 166 3.17 -1.87 -7.69
CA ALA A 166 4.01 -0.74 -7.29
C ALA A 166 5.41 -1.18 -6.79
N GLY A 167 5.58 -2.46 -6.43
CA GLY A 167 6.86 -3.05 -6.04
C GLY A 167 7.21 -2.83 -4.57
N PHE A 168 8.49 -2.64 -4.33
CA PHE A 168 9.05 -2.33 -3.02
C PHE A 168 9.66 -0.93 -3.04
N GLU A 169 9.63 -0.27 -1.88
CA GLU A 169 10.47 0.87 -1.57
C GLU A 169 11.33 0.51 -0.35
N MET A 170 12.65 0.59 -0.48
CA MET A 170 13.57 0.21 0.58
C MET A 170 14.72 1.20 0.69
N SER A 171 14.92 1.74 1.89
CA SER A 171 16.11 2.52 2.24
C SER A 171 16.90 1.85 3.34
N VAL A 172 18.22 1.84 3.21
CA VAL A 172 19.16 1.40 4.24
C VAL A 172 19.82 2.62 4.87
N VAL A 173 19.70 2.74 6.19
CA VAL A 173 20.17 3.87 6.98
C VAL A 173 21.04 3.41 8.14
N LEU A 174 21.92 4.28 8.63
CA LEU A 174 22.79 3.97 9.77
C LEU A 174 22.04 4.18 11.11
N ALA A 175 22.26 3.28 12.05
CA ALA A 175 21.68 3.37 13.40
C ALA A 175 22.06 4.67 14.12
N ALA A 176 23.25 5.20 13.88
CA ALA A 176 23.71 6.47 14.44
C ALA A 176 22.84 7.65 13.97
N ASP A 177 22.50 7.67 12.67
CA ASP A 177 21.67 8.73 12.09
C ASP A 177 20.23 8.63 12.52
N CYS A 178 19.71 7.39 12.67
CA CYS A 178 18.35 7.15 13.17
C CYS A 178 18.15 7.65 14.61
N LYS A 179 19.18 7.53 15.45
CA LYS A 179 19.10 7.90 16.87
C LYS A 179 19.01 9.43 17.10
N ALA A 180 19.62 10.20 16.22
CA ALA A 180 19.61 11.66 16.27
C ALA A 180 19.37 12.21 14.85
N PRO A 181 18.14 12.08 14.34
CA PRO A 181 17.80 12.43 12.96
C PRO A 181 18.18 13.89 12.66
N GLN A 182 18.89 14.10 11.55
CA GLN A 182 19.27 15.42 11.04
C GLN A 182 18.79 15.51 9.58
N PRO A 183 17.71 16.24 9.30
CA PRO A 183 17.22 16.40 7.93
C PRO A 183 18.14 17.29 7.07
N PRO A 184 18.29 16.98 5.76
CA PRO A 184 17.79 15.77 5.10
C PRO A 184 18.56 14.52 5.55
N MET A 185 17.81 13.44 5.85
CA MET A 185 18.37 12.22 6.41
C MET A 185 19.28 11.48 5.41
N PRO A 186 20.50 11.04 5.85
CA PRO A 186 21.37 10.24 4.99
C PRO A 186 20.87 8.80 4.83
N TYR A 187 21.11 8.23 3.65
CA TYR A 187 20.98 6.81 3.37
C TYR A 187 22.22 6.25 2.70
N VAL A 188 22.49 4.97 2.88
CA VAL A 188 23.63 4.27 2.30
C VAL A 188 23.24 3.34 1.15
N LEU A 189 21.94 3.09 0.97
CA LEU A 189 21.34 2.40 -0.16
C LEU A 189 19.86 2.77 -0.22
N HIS A 190 19.34 3.01 -1.43
CA HIS A 190 17.92 3.11 -1.71
C HIS A 190 17.58 2.21 -2.90
N TYR A 191 16.41 1.58 -2.90
CA TYR A 191 15.86 0.86 -4.04
C TYR A 191 14.35 1.03 -4.07
N SER A 192 13.83 1.36 -5.24
CA SER A 192 12.41 1.32 -5.54
C SER A 192 12.23 0.89 -7.00
N LYS A 193 11.02 0.55 -7.37
CA LYS A 193 10.70 0.07 -8.73
C LYS A 193 11.15 1.03 -9.84
N MET A 194 11.15 2.34 -9.59
CA MET A 194 11.59 3.33 -10.58
C MET A 194 13.07 3.18 -10.96
N TRP A 195 13.88 2.57 -10.10
CA TRP A 195 15.32 2.37 -10.29
C TRP A 195 15.68 1.01 -10.91
N THR A 196 14.69 0.13 -11.16
CA THR A 196 14.92 -1.22 -11.69
C THR A 196 15.76 -1.21 -12.97
N ALA A 197 15.41 -0.36 -13.94
CA ALA A 197 16.15 -0.30 -15.22
C ALA A 197 17.61 0.18 -15.05
N GLU A 198 17.88 1.05 -14.08
CA GLU A 198 19.22 1.53 -13.79
C GLU A 198 20.05 0.46 -13.06
N TYR A 199 19.42 -0.25 -12.13
CA TYR A 199 20.01 -1.40 -11.46
C TYR A 199 20.35 -2.52 -12.45
N GLU A 200 19.42 -2.92 -13.33
CA GLU A 200 19.65 -3.98 -14.35
C GLU A 200 20.83 -3.66 -15.26
N LYS A 201 21.01 -2.38 -15.60
CA LYS A 201 22.10 -1.95 -16.48
C LYS A 201 23.48 -2.11 -15.86
N ASP A 202 23.63 -1.80 -14.58
CA ASP A 202 24.91 -1.82 -13.85
C ASP A 202 24.67 -2.00 -12.34
N PRO A 203 24.40 -3.24 -11.86
CA PRO A 203 24.09 -3.49 -10.45
C PRO A 203 25.19 -3.00 -9.49
N ARG A 204 26.46 -3.20 -9.88
CA ARG A 204 27.59 -2.79 -9.05
C ARG A 204 27.70 -1.28 -8.96
N GLY A 205 27.74 -0.61 -10.11
CA GLY A 205 27.83 0.84 -10.15
C GLY A 205 26.61 1.52 -9.53
N TYR A 206 25.41 0.93 -9.66
CA TYR A 206 24.22 1.39 -8.95
C TYR A 206 24.44 1.39 -7.43
N CYS A 207 24.85 0.25 -6.86
CA CYS A 207 25.07 0.12 -5.42
C CYS A 207 26.26 0.94 -4.89
N GLU A 208 27.24 1.22 -5.72
CA GLU A 208 28.36 2.13 -5.37
C GLU A 208 27.94 3.59 -5.32
N ARG A 209 27.03 4.02 -6.19
CA ARG A 209 26.57 5.42 -6.31
C ARG A 209 25.32 5.74 -5.50
N MET A 210 24.51 4.71 -5.15
CA MET A 210 23.22 4.88 -4.49
C MET A 210 23.39 5.13 -3.00
N HIS A 211 23.88 6.32 -2.67
CA HIS A 211 23.94 6.87 -1.33
C HIS A 211 23.75 8.39 -1.40
N GLY A 212 23.27 8.98 -0.34
CA GLY A 212 22.99 10.43 -0.33
C GLY A 212 22.17 10.85 0.87
N THR A 213 21.40 11.89 0.68
CA THR A 213 20.41 12.36 1.65
C THR A 213 19.04 12.42 0.99
N ASP A 214 17.99 12.16 1.78
CA ASP A 214 16.62 12.14 1.33
C ASP A 214 15.71 12.85 2.36
N PRO A 215 15.02 13.93 1.97
CA PRO A 215 14.06 14.62 2.81
C PRO A 215 12.90 13.71 3.26
N ASP A 216 12.47 12.77 2.40
CA ASP A 216 11.33 11.90 2.64
C ASP A 216 11.56 10.93 3.81
N LEU A 217 12.80 10.55 4.09
CA LEU A 217 13.16 9.75 5.25
C LEU A 217 12.72 10.38 6.58
N THR A 218 12.64 11.71 6.64
CA THR A 218 12.11 12.43 7.81
C THR A 218 10.63 12.12 8.00
N THR A 219 9.84 12.15 6.93
CA THR A 219 8.41 11.83 6.96
C THR A 219 8.17 10.32 7.16
N HIS A 220 9.09 9.47 6.68
CA HIS A 220 9.07 8.03 6.95
C HIS A 220 9.27 7.73 8.45
N ILE A 221 10.19 8.42 9.13
CA ILE A 221 10.39 8.29 10.58
C ILE A 221 9.16 8.79 11.36
N LEU A 222 8.51 9.88 10.94
CA LEU A 222 7.24 10.31 11.52
C LEU A 222 6.16 9.23 11.38
N SER A 223 6.05 8.63 10.21
CA SER A 223 5.12 7.54 9.93
C SER A 223 5.42 6.31 10.77
N LEU A 224 6.71 5.97 10.97
CA LEU A 224 7.14 4.90 11.86
C LEU A 224 6.69 5.14 13.30
N HIS A 225 6.84 6.36 13.83
CA HIS A 225 6.39 6.69 15.18
C HIS A 225 4.87 6.63 15.34
N ALA A 226 4.11 6.94 14.29
CA ALA A 226 2.65 6.98 14.32
C ALA A 226 2.01 5.59 14.19
N TYR A 227 2.51 4.77 13.26
CA TYR A 227 1.91 3.47 12.92
C TYR A 227 2.89 2.44 12.37
N GLY A 228 4.21 2.70 12.48
CA GLY A 228 5.22 1.77 11.97
C GLY A 228 5.25 0.45 12.73
N GLU A 229 5.61 -0.60 12.02
CA GLU A 229 5.74 -1.96 12.54
C GLU A 229 7.19 -2.42 12.59
N THR A 230 7.58 -3.03 13.71
CA THR A 230 8.91 -3.63 13.87
C THR A 230 8.89 -5.07 13.34
N VAL A 231 9.50 -5.31 12.19
CA VAL A 231 9.66 -6.64 11.59
C VAL A 231 10.81 -7.40 12.26
N LEU A 232 11.88 -6.68 12.57
CA LEU A 232 13.09 -7.22 13.22
C LEU A 232 13.73 -6.16 14.10
N GLY A 233 14.30 -6.56 15.23
CA GLY A 233 15.10 -5.70 16.09
C GLY A 233 14.33 -5.02 17.21
N PRO A 234 14.92 -3.97 17.82
CA PRO A 234 14.27 -3.21 18.89
C PRO A 234 13.08 -2.40 18.36
N GLY A 235 12.07 -2.12 19.22
CA GLY A 235 10.92 -1.31 18.85
C GLY A 235 11.31 0.11 18.36
N VAL A 236 10.46 0.69 17.49
CA VAL A 236 10.67 1.97 16.79
C VAL A 236 11.25 3.05 17.72
N ASN A 237 10.63 3.31 18.86
CA ASN A 237 11.04 4.35 19.80
C ASN A 237 12.41 4.13 20.49
N ARG A 238 13.02 2.95 20.31
CA ARG A 238 14.37 2.66 20.83
C ARG A 238 15.46 2.94 19.82
N VAL A 239 15.11 2.96 18.53
CA VAL A 239 16.02 3.11 17.41
C VAL A 239 15.93 4.50 16.80
N PHE A 240 14.71 5.00 16.62
CA PHE A 240 14.49 6.30 15.99
C PHE A 240 14.24 7.38 17.03
N GLY A 241 15.03 8.45 16.94
CA GLY A 241 14.82 9.66 17.71
C GLY A 241 13.59 10.44 17.23
N SER A 242 13.13 11.37 18.05
CA SER A 242 12.01 12.25 17.68
C SER A 242 12.41 13.24 16.59
N ILE A 243 11.52 13.48 15.65
CA ILE A 243 11.63 14.56 14.65
C ILE A 243 11.07 15.84 15.25
N LYS A 244 11.78 16.93 15.13
CA LYS A 244 11.27 18.25 15.51
C LYS A 244 10.20 18.70 14.52
N LYS A 245 9.25 19.51 14.98
CA LYS A 245 8.14 20.00 14.10
C LYS A 245 8.70 20.78 12.91
N GLU A 246 9.73 21.62 13.14
CA GLU A 246 10.37 22.45 12.12
C GLU A 246 10.98 21.56 11.01
N ASP A 247 11.72 20.52 11.41
CA ASP A 247 12.36 19.56 10.50
C ASP A 247 11.34 18.79 9.68
N ALA A 248 10.23 18.36 10.32
CA ALA A 248 9.12 17.70 9.64
C ALA A 248 8.43 18.62 8.63
N MET A 249 8.22 19.88 8.99
CA MET A 249 7.61 20.88 8.10
C MET A 249 8.49 21.18 6.90
N GLU A 250 9.81 21.22 7.06
CA GLU A 250 10.76 21.40 5.96
C GLU A 250 10.66 20.23 4.97
N ALA A 251 10.65 18.98 5.47
CA ALA A 251 10.49 17.79 4.63
C ALA A 251 9.13 17.79 3.88
N ILE A 252 8.04 18.14 4.57
CA ILE A 252 6.72 18.23 3.96
C ILE A 252 6.68 19.30 2.86
N ARG A 253 7.32 20.47 3.08
CA ARG A 253 7.40 21.51 2.06
C ARG A 253 8.22 21.06 0.85
N ALA A 254 9.28 20.28 1.06
CA ALA A 254 10.09 19.71 -0.01
C ALA A 254 9.27 18.73 -0.87
N ASP A 255 8.52 17.80 -0.25
CA ASP A 255 7.61 16.84 -0.94
C ASP A 255 6.51 17.56 -1.75
N LEU A 256 6.05 18.70 -1.29
CA LEU A 256 4.99 19.47 -1.94
C LEU A 256 5.50 20.56 -2.91
N SER A 257 6.80 20.71 -3.09
CA SER A 257 7.38 21.81 -3.86
C SER A 257 6.92 21.88 -5.32
N ASP A 258 6.58 20.74 -5.92
CA ASP A 258 6.06 20.60 -7.29
C ASP A 258 4.58 20.20 -7.37
N ALA A 259 3.84 20.34 -6.25
CA ALA A 259 2.45 19.87 -6.14
C ALA A 259 1.53 20.43 -7.25
N ALA A 260 1.65 21.72 -7.56
CA ALA A 260 0.85 22.36 -8.61
C ALA A 260 1.18 21.81 -10.01
N GLU A 261 2.44 21.55 -10.30
CA GLU A 261 2.91 20.99 -11.60
C GLU A 261 2.55 19.51 -11.75
N SER A 262 2.53 18.79 -10.62
CA SER A 262 2.20 17.37 -10.54
C SER A 262 0.70 17.09 -10.53
N LEU A 263 -0.16 18.11 -10.34
CA LEU A 263 -1.61 17.97 -10.18
C LEU A 263 -2.27 17.26 -11.38
N ASP A 264 -1.87 17.58 -12.61
CA ASP A 264 -2.44 16.94 -13.81
C ASP A 264 -2.01 15.48 -13.99
N LYS A 265 -0.81 15.14 -13.52
CA LYS A 265 -0.24 13.79 -13.68
C LYS A 265 -0.71 12.85 -12.57
N ASN A 266 -0.73 13.35 -11.35
CA ASN A 266 -1.01 12.57 -10.14
C ASN A 266 -2.02 13.26 -9.19
N PRO A 267 -3.23 13.59 -9.64
CA PRO A 267 -4.16 14.41 -8.86
C PRO A 267 -4.54 13.79 -7.51
N VAL A 268 -4.71 12.47 -7.45
CA VAL A 268 -5.03 11.74 -6.20
C VAL A 268 -3.89 11.89 -5.19
N TYR A 269 -2.65 11.71 -5.65
CA TYR A 269 -1.47 11.87 -4.79
C TYR A 269 -1.39 13.28 -4.23
N VAL A 270 -1.42 14.28 -5.09
CA VAL A 270 -1.28 15.70 -4.72
C VAL A 270 -2.37 16.10 -3.72
N VAL A 271 -3.65 15.89 -4.05
CA VAL A 271 -4.77 16.29 -3.19
C VAL A 271 -4.70 15.63 -1.82
N LEU A 272 -4.45 14.32 -1.75
CA LEU A 272 -4.42 13.62 -0.47
C LEU A 272 -3.14 13.90 0.33
N THR A 273 -2.02 14.21 -0.34
CA THR A 273 -0.79 14.65 0.35
C THR A 273 -0.95 16.04 0.94
N LEU A 274 -1.57 16.99 0.22
CA LEU A 274 -1.93 18.31 0.77
C LEU A 274 -2.85 18.18 2.00
N CYS A 275 -3.84 17.29 1.95
CA CYS A 275 -4.73 17.04 3.10
C CYS A 275 -3.94 16.55 4.34
N ARG A 276 -2.99 15.64 4.15
CA ARG A 276 -2.12 15.17 5.26
C ARG A 276 -1.22 16.27 5.78
N ALA A 277 -0.62 17.04 4.89
CA ALA A 277 0.26 18.14 5.23
C ALA A 277 -0.46 19.21 6.09
N LEU A 278 -1.68 19.61 5.69
CA LEU A 278 -2.49 20.53 6.46
C LEU A 278 -2.90 19.97 7.82
N ALA A 279 -3.21 18.66 7.92
CA ALA A 279 -3.53 18.04 9.19
C ALA A 279 -2.31 18.05 10.14
N TYR A 280 -1.12 17.78 9.60
CA TYR A 280 0.12 17.85 10.38
C TYR A 280 0.45 19.29 10.79
N PHE A 281 0.34 20.25 9.87
CA PHE A 281 0.59 21.65 10.12
C PHE A 281 -0.30 22.20 11.24
N ARG A 282 -1.62 21.97 11.15
CA ARG A 282 -2.61 22.53 12.08
C ARG A 282 -2.64 21.82 13.43
N GLU A 283 -2.54 20.50 13.43
CA GLU A 283 -2.83 19.68 14.61
C GLU A 283 -1.71 18.70 14.98
N GLY A 284 -0.60 18.63 14.21
CA GLY A 284 0.49 17.68 14.42
C GLY A 284 0.10 16.22 14.11
N LEU A 285 -0.97 15.99 13.35
CA LEU A 285 -1.50 14.66 13.06
C LEU A 285 -0.74 14.01 11.90
N VAL A 286 -0.11 12.87 12.16
CA VAL A 286 0.49 12.03 11.12
C VAL A 286 -0.58 11.07 10.59
N LEU A 287 -1.10 11.34 9.40
CA LEU A 287 -2.24 10.64 8.81
C LEU A 287 -1.87 9.88 7.53
N THR A 288 -2.62 8.81 7.23
CA THR A 288 -2.58 8.15 5.91
C THR A 288 -3.26 9.01 4.85
N LYS A 289 -3.06 8.70 3.56
CA LYS A 289 -3.78 9.39 2.46
C LYS A 289 -5.29 9.37 2.68
N LYS A 290 -5.84 8.23 3.09
CA LYS A 290 -7.28 8.08 3.36
C LYS A 290 -7.71 8.93 4.56
N SER A 291 -7.09 8.73 5.72
CA SER A 291 -7.48 9.47 6.93
C SER A 291 -7.21 10.98 6.83
N GLY A 292 -6.19 11.39 6.07
CA GLY A 292 -5.95 12.80 5.76
C GLY A 292 -7.05 13.42 4.92
N GLY A 293 -7.52 12.73 3.88
CA GLY A 293 -8.67 13.16 3.10
C GLY A 293 -9.97 13.22 3.93
N GLU A 294 -10.21 12.22 4.79
CA GLU A 294 -11.35 12.19 5.70
C GLU A 294 -11.31 13.33 6.74
N TRP A 295 -10.13 13.65 7.25
CA TRP A 295 -9.91 14.82 8.12
C TRP A 295 -10.20 16.12 7.36
N ALA A 296 -9.69 16.25 6.13
CA ALA A 296 -9.82 17.45 5.32
C ALA A 296 -11.30 17.75 4.95
N ILE A 297 -12.11 16.73 4.65
CA ILE A 297 -13.57 16.88 4.45
C ILE A 297 -14.25 17.57 5.64
N LYS A 298 -13.79 17.32 6.86
CA LYS A 298 -14.38 17.84 8.10
C LYS A 298 -13.83 19.21 8.51
N ASN A 299 -12.57 19.50 8.15
CA ASN A 299 -11.82 20.61 8.72
C ASN A 299 -11.46 21.71 7.71
N LEU A 300 -11.52 21.43 6.39
CA LEU A 300 -11.28 22.44 5.37
C LEU A 300 -12.57 23.09 4.89
N HIS A 301 -12.42 24.24 4.22
CA HIS A 301 -13.56 24.97 3.70
C HIS A 301 -14.38 24.09 2.73
N HIS A 302 -15.70 24.15 2.81
CA HIS A 302 -16.62 23.28 2.04
C HIS A 302 -16.42 23.34 0.53
N ARG A 303 -15.84 24.43 -0.01
CA ARG A 303 -15.52 24.57 -1.45
C ARG A 303 -14.56 23.48 -1.96
N TYR A 304 -13.78 22.84 -1.08
CA TYR A 304 -12.83 21.78 -1.42
C TYR A 304 -13.40 20.36 -1.28
N GLN A 305 -14.58 20.21 -0.65
CA GLN A 305 -15.15 18.89 -0.38
C GLN A 305 -15.32 18.04 -1.65
N GLY A 306 -15.73 18.65 -2.78
CA GLY A 306 -15.91 17.96 -4.05
C GLY A 306 -14.62 17.34 -4.57
N VAL A 307 -13.51 18.09 -4.59
CA VAL A 307 -12.22 17.62 -5.08
C VAL A 307 -11.60 16.58 -4.13
N ILE A 308 -11.71 16.79 -2.82
CA ILE A 308 -11.20 15.84 -1.81
C ILE A 308 -11.99 14.53 -1.87
N GLN A 309 -13.32 14.60 -2.00
CA GLN A 309 -14.15 13.40 -2.13
C GLN A 309 -13.85 12.64 -3.43
N ALA A 310 -13.60 13.35 -4.53
CA ALA A 310 -13.19 12.73 -5.79
C ALA A 310 -11.85 11.98 -5.63
N ALA A 311 -10.87 12.58 -4.92
CA ALA A 311 -9.59 11.96 -4.63
C ALA A 311 -9.75 10.71 -3.74
N LEU A 312 -10.56 10.77 -2.69
CA LEU A 312 -10.86 9.64 -1.81
C LEU A 312 -11.54 8.49 -2.56
N ASN A 313 -12.52 8.79 -3.42
CA ASN A 313 -13.21 7.79 -4.23
C ASN A 313 -12.25 7.13 -5.21
N ALA A 314 -11.44 7.91 -5.93
CA ALA A 314 -10.43 7.40 -6.85
C ALA A 314 -9.37 6.55 -6.14
N TYR A 315 -8.96 6.98 -4.94
CA TYR A 315 -8.03 6.23 -4.08
C TYR A 315 -8.63 4.90 -3.62
N ASN A 316 -9.88 4.88 -3.15
CA ASN A 316 -10.53 3.67 -2.64
C ASN A 316 -10.92 2.68 -3.76
N GLU A 317 -11.39 3.18 -4.91
CA GLU A 317 -11.97 2.37 -5.98
C GLU A 317 -11.00 2.04 -7.13
N SER A 318 -9.74 2.46 -7.04
CA SER A 318 -8.71 2.23 -8.08
C SER A 318 -9.11 2.75 -9.46
N ARG A 319 -9.71 3.93 -9.52
CA ARG A 319 -10.18 4.54 -10.77
C ARG A 319 -9.54 5.90 -11.02
N GLU A 320 -9.67 6.42 -12.24
CA GLU A 320 -9.29 7.80 -12.55
C GLU A 320 -10.07 8.80 -11.71
N MET A 321 -9.39 9.87 -11.33
CA MET A 321 -9.98 10.99 -10.60
C MET A 321 -10.55 11.99 -11.59
N TYR A 322 -11.88 12.12 -11.61
CA TYR A 322 -12.56 13.23 -12.30
C TYR A 322 -12.84 14.34 -11.28
N PHE A 323 -12.32 15.53 -11.51
CA PHE A 323 -12.36 16.61 -10.54
C PHE A 323 -12.46 18.00 -11.20
N ASP A 324 -12.93 18.97 -10.44
CA ASP A 324 -12.89 20.37 -10.80
C ASP A 324 -11.44 20.88 -10.64
N ARG A 325 -10.80 21.17 -11.80
CA ARG A 325 -9.39 21.56 -11.84
C ARG A 325 -9.16 22.90 -11.12
N GLU A 326 -10.01 23.89 -11.32
CA GLU A 326 -9.89 25.19 -10.67
C GLU A 326 -9.91 25.05 -9.15
N ARG A 327 -10.80 24.20 -8.62
CA ARG A 327 -10.87 23.93 -7.19
C ARG A 327 -9.67 23.15 -6.64
N ALA A 328 -9.07 22.29 -7.45
CA ALA A 328 -7.86 21.59 -7.06
C ALA A 328 -6.64 22.52 -7.05
N GLU A 329 -6.52 23.41 -8.03
CA GLU A 329 -5.51 24.47 -8.08
C GLU A 329 -5.67 25.45 -6.91
N ASP A 330 -6.89 25.88 -6.59
CA ASP A 330 -7.20 26.69 -5.40
C ASP A 330 -6.76 25.99 -4.11
N LEU A 331 -7.03 24.69 -3.98
CA LEU A 331 -6.59 23.90 -2.81
C LEU A 331 -5.07 23.85 -2.71
N CYS A 332 -4.37 23.63 -3.83
CA CYS A 332 -2.90 23.64 -3.86
C CYS A 332 -2.36 24.99 -3.40
N TYR A 333 -2.89 26.08 -3.97
CA TYR A 333 -2.45 27.44 -3.64
C TYR A 333 -2.65 27.76 -2.15
N ASP A 334 -3.87 27.60 -1.65
CA ASP A 334 -4.22 27.94 -0.27
C ASP A 334 -3.45 27.07 0.74
N ALA A 335 -3.29 25.76 0.43
CA ALA A 335 -2.54 24.86 1.29
C ALA A 335 -1.05 25.26 1.34
N MET A 336 -0.45 25.55 0.20
CA MET A 336 0.95 25.96 0.13
C MET A 336 1.18 27.33 0.78
N GLU A 337 0.26 28.28 0.62
CA GLU A 337 0.33 29.57 1.31
C GLU A 337 0.31 29.37 2.84
N GLU A 338 -0.63 28.56 3.34
CA GLU A 338 -0.77 28.28 4.78
C GLU A 338 0.48 27.55 5.34
N ILE A 339 0.98 26.50 4.63
CA ILE A 339 2.15 25.71 5.04
C ILE A 339 3.44 26.54 4.98
N SER A 340 3.50 27.57 4.13
CA SER A 340 4.68 28.42 3.94
C SER A 340 4.68 29.69 4.81
N ALA A 341 3.56 30.02 5.46
CA ALA A 341 3.39 31.25 6.23
C ALA A 341 4.13 31.30 7.58
N GLU A 342 4.84 30.24 7.99
CA GLU A 342 5.75 30.16 9.12
C GLU A 342 7.20 29.95 8.63
#